data_942c6770fa910c0e80394f554f53d930
#
_entry.id   942c6770fa910c0e80394f554f53d930
#
_cell.length_a   1.000
_cell.length_b   1.000
_cell.length_c   1.000
_cell.angle_alpha   90.00
_cell.angle_beta   90.00
_cell.angle_gamma   90.00
#
_symmetry.space_group_name_H-M   'P 1'
#
loop_
_entity.id
_entity.type
_entity.pdbx_description
1 polymer ?
#
loop_
_entity_poly.entity_id
_entity_poly.type
_entity_poly.pdbx_seq_one_letter_code
_entity_poly.pdbx_strand_id
1 'polypeptide(L)'
;MNKVFAPAVEENLSRPNPISLREAFWFWLKLGFISFGGPAGQISIMHQELVERRRWISERRFLHALNYCMLLPGPEAQQLATYIGWLMHRTWGGVIAGALFVLPSLFILIALSWMYIAFGEVPVVAGLFYGIKPAVTAIVVQAAHRIGSRALKNNWLWAIAAASFTAIFAFNVPFPLIVLGAALIGYVGGRLAPEQFRTGGHSAAKKSYGPALIDDDTPSPEHARFSWLKLVPLALIGAALWALPMGILTALFGWEGTLTQMGWFFTKAALLTFGGAYAVLPYVYQGAVGHYGWLTPTQMIDGLALGETTPGPLIMVVAFVGFVGAYVSQVFGADQVFLAGAVAAALVTWFTFLPSFLFILAGGPLVESTHNELKFTAPLTAITAAVVGVILNLACFFGYHVLWPKGFSGNLDWPSALIAIAAAIALFRFKRGVIQVLMACALVGLAVHLLR
;
A
#
# COMPACT_ATOMS: atom_id res chain seq x y z
N MET A 1 24.40 -12.75 -51.00
CA MET A 1 23.19 -11.88 -50.99
C MET A 1 23.07 -11.26 -49.60
N ASN A 2 23.65 -10.07 -49.45
CA ASN A 2 23.60 -9.28 -48.21
C ASN A 2 22.23 -8.63 -48.10
N LYS A 3 21.40 -9.05 -47.16
CA LYS A 3 20.22 -8.29 -46.74
C LYS A 3 20.70 -7.11 -45.89
N VAL A 4 20.73 -5.95 -46.50
CA VAL A 4 20.86 -4.66 -45.81
C VAL A 4 19.60 -4.49 -44.97
N PHE A 5 19.75 -4.59 -43.66
CA PHE A 5 18.70 -4.13 -42.72
C PHE A 5 18.63 -2.60 -42.87
N ALA A 6 17.52 -2.11 -43.43
CA ALA A 6 17.21 -0.70 -43.39
C ALA A 6 17.11 -0.28 -41.93
N PRO A 7 17.70 0.88 -41.53
CA PRO A 7 17.49 1.42 -40.19
C PRO A 7 16.00 1.71 -40.00
N ALA A 8 15.45 1.30 -38.86
CA ALA A 8 14.09 1.68 -38.47
C ALA A 8 13.98 3.20 -38.56
N VAL A 9 13.00 3.67 -39.28
CA VAL A 9 12.63 5.10 -39.36
C VAL A 9 12.36 5.54 -37.93
N GLU A 10 13.27 6.29 -37.32
CA GLU A 10 12.98 7.06 -36.11
C GLU A 10 11.87 8.04 -36.49
N GLU A 11 10.65 7.69 -36.18
CA GLU A 11 9.55 8.66 -36.17
C GLU A 11 10.02 9.84 -35.34
N ASN A 12 10.11 10.99 -35.94
CA ASN A 12 10.56 12.23 -35.31
C ASN A 12 9.46 12.72 -34.36
N LEU A 13 9.31 11.98 -33.25
CA LEU A 13 8.29 12.24 -32.24
C LEU A 13 8.63 13.57 -31.57
N SER A 14 7.82 14.58 -31.78
CA SER A 14 7.95 15.87 -31.10
C SER A 14 7.73 15.72 -29.59
N ARG A 15 8.39 16.58 -28.81
CA ARG A 15 8.18 16.68 -27.35
C ARG A 15 6.72 17.06 -27.09
N PRO A 16 6.03 16.40 -26.12
CA PRO A 16 4.65 16.76 -25.77
C PRO A 16 4.54 18.21 -25.30
N ASN A 17 3.40 18.84 -25.58
CA ASN A 17 3.12 20.19 -25.09
C ASN A 17 2.98 20.23 -23.57
N PRO A 18 3.29 21.38 -22.93
CA PRO A 18 3.03 21.57 -21.51
C PRO A 18 1.56 21.31 -21.17
N ILE A 19 1.30 20.61 -20.08
CA ILE A 19 0.00 20.13 -19.68
C ILE A 19 -0.58 21.08 -18.64
N SER A 20 -1.84 21.45 -18.78
CA SER A 20 -2.54 22.28 -17.82
C SER A 20 -2.85 21.50 -16.53
N LEU A 21 -2.94 22.22 -15.39
CA LEU A 21 -3.35 21.62 -14.12
C LEU A 21 -4.74 20.96 -14.20
N ARG A 22 -5.65 21.51 -15.04
CA ARG A 22 -6.99 20.96 -15.27
C ARG A 22 -6.93 19.60 -15.98
N GLU A 23 -6.07 19.47 -16.98
CA GLU A 23 -5.86 18.21 -17.70
C GLU A 23 -5.23 17.18 -16.78
N ALA A 24 -4.22 17.55 -15.99
CA ALA A 24 -3.60 16.72 -14.99
C ALA A 24 -4.62 16.26 -13.93
N PHE A 25 -5.52 17.13 -13.47
CA PHE A 25 -6.59 16.79 -12.54
C PHE A 25 -7.47 15.63 -13.04
N TRP A 26 -7.98 15.74 -14.27
CA TRP A 26 -8.82 14.68 -14.84
C TRP A 26 -8.07 13.38 -15.07
N PHE A 27 -6.79 13.48 -15.42
CA PHE A 27 -5.92 12.31 -15.54
C PHE A 27 -5.75 11.60 -14.19
N TRP A 28 -5.38 12.32 -13.13
CA TRP A 28 -5.18 11.76 -11.81
C TRP A 28 -6.47 11.19 -11.21
N LEU A 29 -7.59 11.87 -11.43
CA LEU A 29 -8.90 11.36 -11.01
C LEU A 29 -9.22 10.03 -11.70
N LYS A 30 -9.07 9.97 -13.03
CA LYS A 30 -9.25 8.72 -13.79
C LYS A 30 -8.33 7.62 -13.28
N LEU A 31 -7.06 7.95 -13.03
CA LEU A 31 -6.08 7.00 -12.53
C LEU A 31 -6.50 6.44 -11.17
N GLY A 32 -7.02 7.27 -10.26
CA GLY A 32 -7.54 6.83 -8.97
C GLY A 32 -8.63 5.77 -9.08
N PHE A 33 -9.52 5.88 -10.08
CA PHE A 33 -10.60 4.90 -10.31
C PHE A 33 -10.14 3.62 -11.01
N ILE A 34 -9.06 3.64 -11.78
CA ILE A 34 -8.60 2.46 -12.55
C ILE A 34 -7.38 1.76 -11.96
N SER A 35 -6.86 2.24 -10.84
CA SER A 35 -5.65 1.73 -10.21
C SER A 35 -5.93 0.51 -9.34
N PHE A 36 -6.00 -0.66 -9.96
CA PHE A 36 -6.18 -1.95 -9.32
C PHE A 36 -4.89 -2.78 -9.29
N GLY A 37 -4.89 -3.87 -8.50
CA GLY A 37 -3.84 -4.90 -8.53
C GLY A 37 -2.66 -4.62 -7.61
N GLY A 38 -2.86 -3.83 -6.56
CA GLY A 38 -1.85 -3.48 -5.57
C GLY A 38 -0.71 -2.61 -6.12
N PRO A 39 0.36 -2.35 -5.35
CA PRO A 39 1.40 -1.39 -5.74
C PRO A 39 2.02 -1.67 -7.11
N ALA A 40 2.34 -2.93 -7.42
CA ALA A 40 2.97 -3.28 -8.69
C ALA A 40 2.06 -3.05 -9.89
N GLY A 41 0.76 -3.35 -9.78
CA GLY A 41 -0.22 -3.07 -10.83
C GLY A 41 -0.40 -1.57 -11.04
N GLN A 42 -0.52 -0.81 -9.98
CA GLN A 42 -0.68 0.64 -10.00
C GLN A 42 0.51 1.35 -10.62
N ILE A 43 1.74 0.97 -10.22
CA ILE A 43 2.99 1.49 -10.80
C ILE A 43 3.07 1.14 -12.29
N SER A 44 2.68 -0.09 -12.69
CA SER A 44 2.66 -0.50 -14.08
C SER A 44 1.68 0.34 -14.93
N ILE A 45 0.48 0.64 -14.40
CA ILE A 45 -0.50 1.51 -15.07
C ILE A 45 0.07 2.93 -15.20
N MET A 46 0.67 3.48 -14.14
CA MET A 46 1.32 4.79 -14.19
C MET A 46 2.45 4.82 -15.20
N HIS A 47 3.30 3.79 -15.24
CA HIS A 47 4.38 3.68 -16.21
C HIS A 47 3.83 3.70 -17.65
N GLN A 48 2.85 2.84 -17.94
CA GLN A 48 2.23 2.76 -19.26
C GLN A 48 1.60 4.09 -19.70
N GLU A 49 0.89 4.76 -18.78
CA GLU A 49 0.21 6.01 -19.12
C GLU A 49 1.16 7.20 -19.19
N LEU A 50 2.09 7.34 -18.24
CA LEU A 50 2.92 8.54 -18.11
C LEU A 50 4.21 8.47 -18.93
N VAL A 51 4.79 7.29 -19.11
CA VAL A 51 6.05 7.09 -19.83
C VAL A 51 5.79 6.67 -21.27
N GLU A 52 5.03 5.59 -21.49
CA GLU A 52 4.89 5.00 -22.82
C GLU A 52 3.91 5.79 -23.70
N ARG A 53 2.70 6.10 -23.18
CA ARG A 53 1.63 6.70 -24.00
C ARG A 53 1.72 8.21 -24.08
N ARG A 54 1.77 8.88 -22.90
CA ARG A 54 1.71 10.34 -22.81
C ARG A 54 3.06 11.00 -22.86
N ARG A 55 4.12 10.28 -22.50
CA ARG A 55 5.50 10.76 -22.44
C ARG A 55 5.62 12.04 -21.57
N TRP A 56 4.91 12.04 -20.42
CA TRP A 56 4.99 13.16 -19.47
C TRP A 56 6.30 13.17 -18.72
N ILE A 57 6.87 11.96 -18.49
CA ILE A 57 8.16 11.78 -17.82
C ILE A 57 8.97 10.70 -18.56
N SER A 58 10.30 10.87 -18.62
CA SER A 58 11.18 9.87 -19.21
C SER A 58 11.24 8.59 -18.36
N GLU A 59 11.56 7.47 -18.98
CA GLU A 59 11.76 6.18 -18.31
C GLU A 59 12.74 6.28 -17.14
N ARG A 60 13.89 6.92 -17.38
CA ARG A 60 14.93 7.07 -16.37
C ARG A 60 14.47 7.89 -15.17
N ARG A 61 13.80 9.01 -15.38
CA ARG A 61 13.27 9.85 -14.30
C ARG A 61 12.14 9.17 -13.55
N PHE A 62 11.28 8.43 -14.24
CA PHE A 62 10.24 7.63 -13.61
C PHE A 62 10.82 6.57 -12.67
N LEU A 63 11.82 5.81 -13.13
CA LEU A 63 12.50 4.79 -12.31
C LEU A 63 13.28 5.42 -11.16
N HIS A 64 13.88 6.59 -11.35
CA HIS A 64 14.53 7.33 -10.27
C HIS A 64 13.52 7.77 -9.19
N ALA A 65 12.39 8.33 -9.59
CA ALA A 65 11.29 8.69 -8.68
C ALA A 65 10.75 7.46 -7.94
N LEU A 66 10.55 6.35 -8.64
CA LEU A 66 10.09 5.10 -8.06
C LEU A 66 11.08 4.57 -7.01
N ASN A 67 12.37 4.52 -7.33
CA ASN A 67 13.40 4.07 -6.39
C ASN A 67 13.41 4.93 -5.12
N TYR A 68 13.19 6.23 -5.24
CA TYR A 68 13.06 7.10 -4.08
C TYR A 68 11.81 6.77 -3.24
N CYS A 69 10.64 6.64 -3.87
CA CYS A 69 9.42 6.28 -3.17
C CYS A 69 9.53 4.94 -2.43
N MET A 70 10.27 3.97 -2.99
CA MET A 70 10.51 2.68 -2.35
C MET A 70 11.40 2.75 -1.10
N LEU A 71 12.15 3.84 -0.90
CA LEU A 71 12.98 4.06 0.29
C LEU A 71 12.21 4.74 1.43
N LEU A 72 11.12 5.42 1.12
CA LEU A 72 10.32 6.14 2.10
C LEU A 72 9.28 5.23 2.76
N PRO A 73 8.93 5.48 4.03
CA PRO A 73 7.77 4.84 4.60
C PRO A 73 6.50 5.38 3.96
N GLY A 74 5.57 4.48 3.61
CA GLY A 74 4.28 4.84 3.03
C GLY A 74 3.91 4.07 1.77
N PRO A 75 2.76 4.38 1.15
CA PRO A 75 2.27 3.73 -0.07
C PRO A 75 3.03 4.24 -1.31
N GLU A 76 3.94 3.42 -1.84
CA GLU A 76 4.85 3.75 -2.95
C GLU A 76 4.15 4.33 -4.18
N ALA A 77 3.02 3.75 -4.58
CA ALA A 77 2.27 4.19 -5.76
C ALA A 77 1.65 5.59 -5.57
N GLN A 78 1.11 5.89 -4.38
CA GLN A 78 0.58 7.21 -4.04
C GLN A 78 1.72 8.24 -3.94
N GLN A 79 2.84 7.86 -3.34
CA GLN A 79 4.03 8.70 -3.27
C GLN A 79 4.55 9.04 -4.68
N LEU A 80 4.61 8.06 -5.58
CA LEU A 80 5.02 8.26 -6.96
C LEU A 80 4.07 9.21 -7.72
N ALA A 81 2.75 9.05 -7.54
CA ALA A 81 1.76 9.99 -8.11
C ALA A 81 1.97 11.40 -7.57
N THR A 82 2.16 11.56 -6.26
CA THR A 82 2.46 12.83 -5.60
C THR A 82 3.74 13.46 -6.14
N TYR A 83 4.80 12.67 -6.29
CA TYR A 83 6.10 13.13 -6.78
C TYR A 83 6.02 13.64 -8.22
N ILE A 84 5.42 12.85 -9.12
CA ILE A 84 5.27 13.25 -10.53
C ILE A 84 4.36 14.48 -10.67
N GLY A 85 3.24 14.50 -9.94
CA GLY A 85 2.36 15.67 -9.90
C GLY A 85 3.07 16.93 -9.39
N TRP A 86 3.93 16.79 -8.37
CA TRP A 86 4.76 17.87 -7.84
C TRP A 86 5.82 18.35 -8.84
N LEU A 87 6.48 17.46 -9.53
CA LEU A 87 7.42 17.84 -10.60
C LEU A 87 6.75 18.65 -11.69
N MET A 88 5.52 18.27 -12.08
CA MET A 88 4.78 18.91 -13.17
C MET A 88 4.17 20.26 -12.76
N HIS A 89 3.54 20.34 -11.57
CA HIS A 89 2.71 21.48 -11.17
C HIS A 89 2.99 21.94 -9.72
N ARG A 90 4.23 21.84 -9.25
CA ARG A 90 4.64 22.28 -7.89
C ARG A 90 3.81 21.58 -6.79
N THR A 91 3.76 22.18 -5.60
CA THR A 91 3.07 21.63 -4.42
C THR A 91 1.62 21.26 -4.69
N TRP A 92 0.86 22.12 -5.37
CA TRP A 92 -0.55 21.82 -5.68
C TRP A 92 -0.71 20.64 -6.63
N GLY A 93 0.18 20.49 -7.62
CA GLY A 93 0.17 19.32 -8.49
C GLY A 93 0.39 18.01 -7.73
N GLY A 94 1.34 18.02 -6.77
CA GLY A 94 1.57 16.87 -5.90
C GLY A 94 0.39 16.55 -4.99
N VAL A 95 -0.17 17.58 -4.34
CA VAL A 95 -1.35 17.40 -3.47
C VAL A 95 -2.55 16.86 -4.24
N ILE A 96 -2.84 17.43 -5.41
CA ILE A 96 -3.95 16.99 -6.27
C ILE A 96 -3.73 15.55 -6.74
N ALA A 97 -2.56 15.24 -7.25
CA ALA A 97 -2.26 13.90 -7.76
C ALA A 97 -2.38 12.83 -6.67
N GLY A 98 -1.75 13.05 -5.53
CA GLY A 98 -1.79 12.12 -4.41
C GLY A 98 -3.18 11.99 -3.77
N ALA A 99 -3.91 13.10 -3.62
CA ALA A 99 -5.27 13.09 -3.08
C ALA A 99 -6.25 12.37 -4.02
N LEU A 100 -6.23 12.67 -5.32
CA LEU A 100 -7.10 12.02 -6.30
C LEU A 100 -6.77 10.54 -6.51
N PHE A 101 -5.57 10.11 -6.16
CA PHE A 101 -5.21 8.69 -6.14
C PHE A 101 -5.85 7.93 -4.96
N VAL A 102 -6.19 8.62 -3.87
CA VAL A 102 -6.71 8.04 -2.61
C VAL A 102 -8.21 8.24 -2.45
N LEU A 103 -8.73 9.43 -2.77
CA LEU A 103 -10.12 9.80 -2.50
C LEU A 103 -11.17 8.87 -3.12
N PRO A 104 -11.06 8.39 -4.38
CA PRO A 104 -12.02 7.43 -4.92
C PRO A 104 -12.15 6.19 -4.04
N SER A 105 -11.03 5.63 -3.59
CA SER A 105 -10.98 4.48 -2.70
C SER A 105 -11.64 4.77 -1.35
N LEU A 106 -11.41 5.94 -0.77
CA LEU A 106 -12.03 6.34 0.50
C LEU A 106 -13.55 6.33 0.41
N PHE A 107 -14.12 6.97 -0.60
CA PHE A 107 -15.58 7.02 -0.77
C PHE A 107 -16.18 5.64 -1.03
N ILE A 108 -15.53 4.84 -1.89
CA ILE A 108 -15.97 3.48 -2.18
C ILE A 108 -15.91 2.62 -0.91
N LEU A 109 -14.82 2.69 -0.13
CA LEU A 109 -14.70 1.91 1.09
C LEU A 109 -15.66 2.36 2.20
N ILE A 110 -15.97 3.65 2.33
CA ILE A 110 -17.03 4.11 3.25
C ILE A 110 -18.36 3.47 2.86
N ALA A 111 -18.73 3.50 1.58
CA ALA A 111 -19.97 2.89 1.10
C ALA A 111 -19.98 1.37 1.30
N LEU A 112 -18.90 0.67 0.93
CA LEU A 112 -18.79 -0.78 1.09
C LEU A 112 -18.74 -1.20 2.56
N SER A 113 -18.09 -0.44 3.43
CA SER A 113 -18.06 -0.70 4.89
C SER A 113 -19.43 -0.56 5.51
N TRP A 114 -20.19 0.45 5.09
CA TRP A 114 -21.55 0.59 5.52
C TRP A 114 -22.44 -0.55 5.02
N MET A 115 -22.34 -0.89 3.74
CA MET A 115 -23.07 -2.03 3.17
C MET A 115 -22.71 -3.35 3.88
N TYR A 116 -21.43 -3.54 4.21
CA TYR A 116 -20.96 -4.71 4.95
C TYR A 116 -21.63 -4.85 6.32
N ILE A 117 -21.72 -3.75 7.08
CA ILE A 117 -22.34 -3.80 8.41
C ILE A 117 -23.86 -3.89 8.30
N ALA A 118 -24.48 -3.10 7.41
CA ALA A 118 -25.93 -3.02 7.31
C ALA A 118 -26.56 -4.29 6.71
N PHE A 119 -25.86 -4.98 5.80
CA PHE A 119 -26.38 -6.12 5.05
C PHE A 119 -25.54 -7.38 5.16
N GLY A 120 -24.52 -7.41 6.03
CA GLY A 120 -23.59 -8.54 6.16
C GLY A 120 -24.25 -9.86 6.55
N GLU A 121 -25.39 -9.81 7.27
CA GLU A 121 -26.17 -10.97 7.68
C GLU A 121 -27.17 -11.46 6.60
N VAL A 122 -27.35 -10.68 5.53
CA VAL A 122 -28.20 -11.13 4.41
C VAL A 122 -27.55 -12.35 3.75
N PRO A 123 -28.30 -13.45 3.56
CA PRO A 123 -27.72 -14.74 3.08
C PRO A 123 -26.87 -14.61 1.82
N VAL A 124 -27.26 -13.76 0.89
CA VAL A 124 -26.50 -13.52 -0.36
C VAL A 124 -25.16 -12.84 -0.04
N VAL A 125 -25.15 -11.83 0.83
CA VAL A 125 -23.92 -11.10 1.21
C VAL A 125 -23.00 -12.02 2.02
N ALA A 126 -23.56 -12.72 3.01
CA ALA A 126 -22.82 -13.69 3.82
C ALA A 126 -22.19 -14.81 2.95
N GLY A 127 -22.92 -15.29 1.95
CA GLY A 127 -22.43 -16.31 1.00
C GLY A 127 -21.29 -15.79 0.12
N LEU A 128 -21.37 -14.53 -0.35
CA LEU A 128 -20.27 -13.91 -1.11
C LEU A 128 -19.01 -13.81 -0.23
N PHE A 129 -19.11 -13.29 0.99
CA PHE A 129 -17.98 -13.20 1.91
C PHE A 129 -17.44 -14.57 2.33
N TYR A 130 -18.29 -15.59 2.43
CA TYR A 130 -17.86 -16.95 2.72
C TYR A 130 -16.85 -17.45 1.66
N GLY A 131 -17.08 -17.18 0.37
CA GLY A 131 -16.14 -17.57 -0.69
C GLY A 131 -14.91 -16.64 -0.80
N ILE A 132 -15.06 -15.36 -0.45
CA ILE A 132 -13.98 -14.38 -0.54
C ILE A 132 -12.88 -14.64 0.52
N LYS A 133 -13.23 -15.00 1.75
CA LYS A 133 -12.27 -15.22 2.86
C LYS A 133 -11.15 -16.22 2.54
N PRO A 134 -11.42 -17.43 2.02
CA PRO A 134 -10.36 -18.36 1.63
C PRO A 134 -9.52 -17.84 0.46
N ALA A 135 -10.12 -17.08 -0.47
CA ALA A 135 -9.36 -16.45 -1.56
C ALA A 135 -8.38 -15.39 -1.05
N VAL A 136 -8.77 -14.56 -0.06
CA VAL A 136 -7.89 -13.59 0.59
C VAL A 136 -6.70 -14.25 1.26
N THR A 137 -6.90 -15.39 1.92
CA THR A 137 -5.79 -16.17 2.49
C THR A 137 -4.78 -16.56 1.41
N ALA A 138 -5.25 -17.07 0.25
CA ALA A 138 -4.39 -17.41 -0.87
C ALA A 138 -3.67 -16.18 -1.47
N ILE A 139 -4.33 -15.02 -1.51
CA ILE A 139 -3.75 -13.75 -1.97
C ILE A 139 -2.63 -13.30 -1.05
N VAL A 140 -2.80 -13.38 0.27
CA VAL A 140 -1.75 -13.00 1.25
C VAL A 140 -0.54 -13.93 1.14
N VAL A 141 -0.76 -15.25 0.96
CA VAL A 141 0.32 -16.21 0.66
C VAL A 141 1.04 -15.83 -0.64
N GLN A 142 0.31 -15.48 -1.68
CA GLN A 142 0.89 -15.02 -2.94
C GLN A 142 1.70 -13.73 -2.75
N ALA A 143 1.21 -12.79 -1.94
CA ALA A 143 1.94 -11.55 -1.63
C ALA A 143 3.26 -11.85 -0.91
N ALA A 144 3.24 -12.71 0.11
CA ALA A 144 4.45 -13.17 0.80
C ALA A 144 5.46 -13.81 -0.17
N HIS A 145 4.98 -14.70 -1.06
CA HIS A 145 5.82 -15.31 -2.08
C HIS A 145 6.39 -14.29 -3.07
N ARG A 146 5.58 -13.38 -3.58
CA ARG A 146 5.99 -12.34 -4.54
C ARG A 146 7.03 -11.39 -3.95
N ILE A 147 6.85 -10.96 -2.71
CA ILE A 147 7.81 -10.11 -2.01
C ILE A 147 9.06 -10.92 -1.67
N GLY A 148 8.89 -12.13 -1.12
CA GLY A 148 9.99 -13.02 -0.74
C GLY A 148 10.90 -13.39 -1.91
N SER A 149 10.35 -13.73 -3.07
CA SER A 149 11.12 -14.05 -4.26
C SER A 149 12.02 -12.90 -4.76
N ARG A 150 11.66 -11.67 -4.45
CA ARG A 150 12.44 -10.47 -4.79
C ARG A 150 13.42 -10.06 -3.69
N ALA A 151 13.00 -10.21 -2.43
CA ALA A 151 13.75 -9.75 -1.27
C ALA A 151 14.77 -10.78 -0.76
N LEU A 152 14.41 -12.06 -0.70
CA LEU A 152 15.22 -13.11 -0.05
C LEU A 152 16.23 -13.71 -1.03
N LYS A 153 17.32 -13.00 -1.29
CA LYS A 153 18.35 -13.39 -2.29
C LYS A 153 19.49 -14.24 -1.74
N ASN A 154 19.64 -14.32 -0.43
CA ASN A 154 20.71 -15.05 0.24
C ASN A 154 20.27 -15.61 1.60
N ASN A 155 21.08 -16.48 2.19
CA ASN A 155 20.75 -17.17 3.45
C ASN A 155 20.57 -16.21 4.63
N TRP A 156 21.25 -15.07 4.68
CA TRP A 156 21.10 -14.08 5.74
C TRP A 156 19.70 -13.47 5.74
N LEU A 157 19.20 -13.12 4.56
CA LEU A 157 17.86 -12.55 4.40
C LEU A 157 16.77 -13.60 4.69
N TRP A 158 17.00 -14.89 4.34
CA TRP A 158 16.14 -16.00 4.75
C TRP A 158 16.14 -16.18 6.26
N ALA A 159 17.30 -16.08 6.92
CA ALA A 159 17.40 -16.18 8.38
C ALA A 159 16.66 -15.02 9.07
N ILE A 160 16.75 -13.80 8.56
CA ILE A 160 16.00 -12.65 9.08
C ILE A 160 14.48 -12.89 8.93
N ALA A 161 14.01 -13.36 7.76
CA ALA A 161 12.60 -13.67 7.56
C ALA A 161 12.09 -14.76 8.50
N ALA A 162 12.85 -15.85 8.67
CA ALA A 162 12.51 -16.94 9.59
C ALA A 162 12.52 -16.50 11.05
N ALA A 163 13.51 -15.71 11.47
CA ALA A 163 13.58 -15.15 12.82
C ALA A 163 12.39 -14.22 13.10
N SER A 164 12.02 -13.38 12.14
CA SER A 164 10.87 -12.45 12.24
C SER A 164 9.55 -13.21 12.31
N PHE A 165 9.38 -14.26 11.50
CA PHE A 165 8.22 -15.15 11.59
C PHE A 165 8.13 -15.80 12.98
N THR A 166 9.23 -16.37 13.45
CA THR A 166 9.26 -17.02 14.78
C THR A 166 9.02 -16.04 15.91
N ALA A 167 9.61 -14.83 15.83
CA ALA A 167 9.43 -13.79 16.83
C ALA A 167 7.96 -13.37 16.99
N ILE A 168 7.23 -13.20 15.88
CA ILE A 168 5.82 -12.81 15.95
C ILE A 168 4.92 -14.02 16.27
N PHE A 169 5.19 -15.19 15.68
CA PHE A 169 4.34 -16.38 15.81
C PHE A 169 4.44 -17.03 17.20
N ALA A 170 5.65 -17.23 17.71
CA ALA A 170 5.87 -17.94 18.95
C ALA A 170 5.95 -17.02 20.19
N PHE A 171 6.41 -15.77 20.01
CA PHE A 171 6.69 -14.88 21.12
C PHE A 171 5.81 -13.61 21.12
N ASN A 172 4.89 -13.44 20.14
CA ASN A 172 4.03 -12.27 20.00
C ASN A 172 4.79 -10.94 20.05
N VAL A 173 6.03 -10.91 19.54
CA VAL A 173 6.83 -9.68 19.53
C VAL A 173 6.10 -8.59 18.75
N PRO A 174 5.97 -7.37 19.31
CA PRO A 174 5.34 -6.26 18.61
C PRO A 174 6.05 -5.94 17.29
N PHE A 175 5.28 -5.72 16.22
CA PHE A 175 5.80 -5.45 14.89
C PHE A 175 6.85 -4.32 14.83
N PRO A 176 6.70 -3.17 15.55
CA PRO A 176 7.71 -2.13 15.54
C PRO A 176 9.10 -2.61 16.01
N LEU A 177 9.15 -3.53 16.97
CA LEU A 177 10.42 -4.09 17.46
C LEU A 177 11.07 -5.00 16.42
N ILE A 178 10.27 -5.74 15.64
CA ILE A 178 10.77 -6.55 14.52
C ILE A 178 11.39 -5.64 13.46
N VAL A 179 10.72 -4.55 13.10
CA VAL A 179 11.22 -3.57 12.10
C VAL A 179 12.52 -2.91 12.60
N LEU A 180 12.56 -2.46 13.85
CA LEU A 180 13.75 -1.84 14.43
C LEU A 180 14.92 -2.82 14.54
N GLY A 181 14.65 -4.06 14.97
CA GLY A 181 15.65 -5.13 15.01
C GLY A 181 16.21 -5.45 13.64
N ALA A 182 15.35 -5.58 12.64
CA ALA A 182 15.75 -5.79 11.25
C ALA A 182 16.58 -4.62 10.70
N ALA A 183 16.16 -3.37 10.98
CA ALA A 183 16.91 -2.18 10.59
C ALA A 183 18.33 -2.19 11.19
N LEU A 184 18.46 -2.53 12.48
CA LEU A 184 19.75 -2.63 13.15
C LEU A 184 20.61 -3.74 12.56
N ILE A 185 20.06 -4.94 12.35
CA ILE A 185 20.75 -6.06 11.69
C ILE A 185 21.22 -5.64 10.29
N GLY A 186 20.37 -4.98 9.51
CA GLY A 186 20.72 -4.47 8.19
C GLY A 186 21.80 -3.41 8.21
N TYR A 187 21.78 -2.51 9.21
CA TYR A 187 22.80 -1.49 9.39
C TYR A 187 24.17 -2.09 9.73
N VAL A 188 24.21 -3.01 10.68
CA VAL A 188 25.45 -3.72 11.07
C VAL A 188 25.92 -4.65 9.94
N GLY A 189 24.99 -5.43 9.35
CA GLY A 189 25.29 -6.33 8.23
C GLY A 189 25.79 -5.60 7.00
N GLY A 190 25.23 -4.42 6.71
CA GLY A 190 25.71 -3.58 5.60
C GLY A 190 27.14 -3.05 5.78
N ARG A 191 27.62 -2.98 7.03
CA ARG A 191 29.02 -2.63 7.32
C ARG A 191 29.97 -3.85 7.31
N LEU A 192 29.50 -4.97 7.87
CA LEU A 192 30.34 -6.18 8.02
C LEU A 192 30.34 -7.06 6.77
N ALA A 193 29.22 -7.13 6.04
CA ALA A 193 29.03 -7.95 4.84
C ALA A 193 28.22 -7.21 3.77
N PRO A 194 28.72 -6.09 3.21
CA PRO A 194 27.95 -5.21 2.34
C PRO A 194 27.37 -5.91 1.11
N GLU A 195 28.07 -6.91 0.56
CA GLU A 195 27.61 -7.67 -0.61
C GLU A 195 26.30 -8.44 -0.35
N GLN A 196 26.04 -8.82 0.91
CA GLN A 196 24.84 -9.58 1.28
C GLN A 196 23.60 -8.71 1.45
N PHE A 197 23.78 -7.41 1.70
CA PHE A 197 22.72 -6.43 1.97
C PHE A 197 22.55 -5.39 0.85
N ARG A 198 23.29 -5.52 -0.25
CA ARG A 198 23.07 -4.68 -1.44
C ARG A 198 21.79 -5.11 -2.16
N THR A 199 20.83 -4.24 -2.27
CA THR A 199 19.72 -4.36 -3.21
C THR A 199 20.26 -4.11 -4.60
N GLY A 200 20.06 -5.05 -5.52
CA GLY A 200 20.27 -4.76 -6.93
C GLY A 200 19.29 -3.66 -7.33
N GLY A 201 19.77 -2.45 -7.52
CA GLY A 201 18.98 -1.37 -8.08
C GLY A 201 18.34 -1.84 -9.39
N HIS A 202 17.16 -1.37 -9.70
CA HIS A 202 16.56 -1.61 -11.01
C HIS A 202 17.52 -1.01 -12.03
N SER A 203 18.21 -1.89 -12.77
CA SER A 203 19.10 -1.49 -13.85
C SER A 203 18.29 -0.59 -14.78
N ALA A 204 18.81 0.60 -15.05
CA ALA A 204 18.20 1.54 -15.98
C ALA A 204 17.86 0.78 -17.27
N ALA A 205 16.58 0.62 -17.54
CA ALA A 205 16.12 -0.04 -18.75
C ALA A 205 16.56 0.81 -19.94
N LYS A 206 17.17 0.18 -20.91
CA LYS A 206 17.66 0.80 -22.16
C LYS A 206 16.53 1.12 -23.15
N LYS A 207 15.26 1.23 -22.69
CA LYS A 207 14.13 1.55 -23.56
C LYS A 207 13.92 3.05 -23.57
N SER A 208 13.99 3.66 -24.75
CA SER A 208 13.55 5.02 -25.01
C SER A 208 12.17 4.96 -25.69
N TYR A 209 11.24 5.78 -25.20
CA TYR A 209 9.89 5.93 -25.76
C TYR A 209 9.73 7.24 -26.54
N GLY A 210 10.86 7.90 -26.86
CA GLY A 210 10.92 9.21 -27.49
C GLY A 210 10.97 10.36 -26.48
N PRO A 211 11.09 11.62 -26.95
CA PRO A 211 11.22 12.79 -26.10
C PRO A 211 10.02 12.95 -25.16
N ALA A 212 10.29 13.21 -23.88
CA ALA A 212 9.30 13.41 -22.84
C ALA A 212 9.16 14.89 -22.44
N LEU A 213 8.04 15.25 -21.77
CA LEU A 213 7.85 16.61 -21.25
C LEU A 213 8.90 16.92 -20.16
N ILE A 214 9.07 16.00 -19.21
CA ILE A 214 10.15 16.00 -18.21
C ILE A 214 11.14 14.91 -18.62
N ASP A 215 12.15 15.31 -19.39
CA ASP A 215 13.14 14.41 -19.98
C ASP A 215 14.45 14.40 -19.18
N ASP A 216 15.36 13.52 -19.55
CA ASP A 216 16.67 13.37 -18.90
C ASP A 216 17.52 14.63 -19.02
N ASP A 217 17.41 15.33 -20.15
CA ASP A 217 18.09 16.60 -20.45
C ASP A 217 17.35 17.84 -19.88
N THR A 218 16.12 17.67 -19.42
CA THR A 218 15.34 18.78 -18.87
C THR A 218 15.93 19.20 -17.52
N PRO A 219 16.33 20.48 -17.33
CA PRO A 219 16.81 20.94 -16.03
C PRO A 219 15.73 20.81 -14.98
N SER A 220 16.13 20.44 -13.75
CA SER A 220 15.20 20.36 -12.63
C SER A 220 14.50 21.70 -12.44
N PRO A 221 13.15 21.72 -12.33
CA PRO A 221 12.39 22.95 -12.15
C PRO A 221 12.89 23.75 -10.93
N GLU A 222 12.76 25.07 -10.95
CA GLU A 222 13.23 25.94 -9.84
C GLU A 222 12.61 25.58 -8.48
N HIS A 223 11.37 25.10 -8.47
CA HIS A 223 10.72 24.66 -7.25
C HIS A 223 11.29 23.34 -6.71
N ALA A 224 11.91 22.55 -7.56
CA ALA A 224 12.55 21.28 -7.22
C ALA A 224 14.01 21.44 -6.76
N ARG A 225 14.55 22.67 -6.74
CA ARG A 225 15.87 22.93 -6.16
C ARG A 225 15.79 22.92 -4.65
N PHE A 226 16.70 22.17 -4.02
CA PHE A 226 16.78 22.07 -2.56
C PHE A 226 17.09 23.42 -1.90
N SER A 227 16.35 23.75 -0.85
CA SER A 227 16.58 24.95 -0.04
C SER A 227 16.06 24.74 1.39
N TRP A 228 16.92 24.91 2.38
CA TRP A 228 16.56 24.87 3.79
C TRP A 228 15.44 25.85 4.15
N LEU A 229 15.41 27.03 3.51
CA LEU A 229 14.38 28.05 3.73
C LEU A 229 12.97 27.59 3.29
N LYS A 230 12.89 26.67 2.32
CA LYS A 230 11.61 26.08 1.89
C LYS A 230 11.20 24.90 2.76
N LEU A 231 12.17 24.21 3.36
CA LEU A 231 11.91 23.02 4.19
C LEU A 231 11.25 23.39 5.52
N VAL A 232 11.69 24.48 6.17
CA VAL A 232 11.16 24.91 7.48
C VAL A 232 9.65 25.18 7.43
N PRO A 233 9.12 26.06 6.54
CA PRO A 233 7.69 26.31 6.50
C PRO A 233 6.89 25.04 6.13
N LEU A 234 7.41 24.17 5.27
CA LEU A 234 6.77 22.91 4.94
C LEU A 234 6.69 21.98 6.16
N ALA A 235 7.77 21.88 6.95
CA ALA A 235 7.77 21.09 8.18
C ALA A 235 6.79 21.66 9.22
N LEU A 236 6.71 22.98 9.36
CA LEU A 236 5.75 23.64 10.26
C LEU A 236 4.29 23.41 9.82
N ILE A 237 4.02 23.55 8.52
CA ILE A 237 2.68 23.24 7.97
C ILE A 237 2.35 21.76 8.22
N GLY A 238 3.29 20.87 7.95
CA GLY A 238 3.10 19.43 8.20
C GLY A 238 2.82 19.12 9.68
N ALA A 239 3.60 19.71 10.57
CA ALA A 239 3.39 19.59 12.01
C ALA A 239 2.01 20.14 12.43
N ALA A 240 1.60 21.28 11.89
CA ALA A 240 0.27 21.85 12.15
C ALA A 240 -0.85 20.96 11.60
N LEU A 241 -0.74 20.43 10.38
CA LEU A 241 -1.72 19.52 9.75
C LEU A 241 -1.86 18.20 10.53
N TRP A 242 -0.85 17.79 11.27
CA TRP A 242 -0.91 16.65 12.18
C TRP A 242 -1.41 17.06 13.57
N ALA A 243 -0.82 18.09 14.18
CA ALA A 243 -1.06 18.46 15.58
C ALA A 243 -2.43 19.07 15.81
N LEU A 244 -2.96 19.87 14.87
CA LEU A 244 -4.30 20.48 15.02
C LEU A 244 -5.41 19.42 15.08
N PRO A 245 -5.53 18.46 14.14
CA PRO A 245 -6.52 17.40 14.27
C PRO A 245 -6.31 16.56 15.53
N MET A 246 -5.07 16.17 15.85
CA MET A 246 -4.79 15.41 17.08
C MET A 246 -5.17 16.20 18.34
N GLY A 247 -4.87 17.48 18.39
CA GLY A 247 -5.26 18.36 19.51
C GLY A 247 -6.76 18.48 19.66
N ILE A 248 -7.50 18.64 18.55
CA ILE A 248 -8.98 18.67 18.55
C ILE A 248 -9.54 17.34 19.06
N LEU A 249 -9.04 16.21 18.55
CA LEU A 249 -9.48 14.89 18.98
C LEU A 249 -9.24 14.66 20.48
N THR A 250 -8.04 15.03 20.96
CA THR A 250 -7.70 14.89 22.37
C THR A 250 -8.54 15.81 23.26
N ALA A 251 -8.84 17.02 22.81
CA ALA A 251 -9.70 17.95 23.56
C ALA A 251 -11.16 17.51 23.61
N LEU A 252 -11.70 16.92 22.53
CA LEU A 252 -13.10 16.49 22.46
C LEU A 252 -13.37 15.11 23.05
N PHE A 253 -12.45 14.16 22.85
CA PHE A 253 -12.66 12.74 23.19
C PHE A 253 -11.66 12.20 24.23
N GLY A 254 -10.72 13.02 24.68
CA GLY A 254 -9.64 12.60 25.55
C GLY A 254 -8.58 11.76 24.82
N TRP A 255 -7.48 11.45 25.52
CA TRP A 255 -6.40 10.62 24.93
C TRP A 255 -6.85 9.19 24.65
N GLU A 256 -7.63 8.58 25.54
CA GLU A 256 -8.16 7.21 25.43
C GLU A 256 -9.36 7.10 24.47
N GLY A 257 -9.83 8.20 23.92
CA GLY A 257 -10.94 8.21 22.97
C GLY A 257 -10.59 7.45 21.69
N THR A 258 -11.53 6.65 21.18
CA THR A 258 -11.35 5.78 20.01
C THR A 258 -10.77 6.54 18.81
N LEU A 259 -11.28 7.71 18.46
CA LEU A 259 -10.79 8.51 17.34
C LEU A 259 -9.37 9.04 17.57
N THR A 260 -9.04 9.44 18.80
CA THR A 260 -7.69 9.89 19.18
C THR A 260 -6.70 8.76 19.07
N GLN A 261 -7.04 7.57 19.61
CA GLN A 261 -6.23 6.37 19.51
C GLN A 261 -6.04 5.92 18.05
N MET A 262 -7.09 6.02 17.23
CA MET A 262 -6.98 5.75 15.79
C MET A 262 -6.00 6.72 15.12
N GLY A 263 -6.10 8.03 15.35
CA GLY A 263 -5.19 9.02 14.79
C GLY A 263 -3.73 8.73 15.13
N TRP A 264 -3.45 8.45 16.42
CA TRP A 264 -2.11 8.10 16.90
C TRP A 264 -1.60 6.77 16.34
N PHE A 265 -2.45 5.74 16.34
CA PHE A 265 -2.10 4.41 15.83
C PHE A 265 -1.76 4.43 14.35
N PHE A 266 -2.61 5.07 13.52
CA PHE A 266 -2.40 5.10 12.08
C PHE A 266 -1.27 6.04 11.66
N THR A 267 -0.92 7.05 12.46
CA THR A 267 0.34 7.80 12.30
C THR A 267 1.55 6.86 12.44
N LYS A 268 1.57 6.03 13.48
CA LYS A 268 2.65 5.03 13.68
C LYS A 268 2.66 4.00 12.54
N ALA A 269 1.49 3.53 12.12
CA ALA A 269 1.37 2.59 11.00
C ALA A 269 1.96 3.16 9.71
N ALA A 270 1.68 4.43 9.40
CA ALA A 270 2.23 5.12 8.24
C ALA A 270 3.76 5.19 8.27
N LEU A 271 4.35 5.52 9.42
CA LEU A 271 5.80 5.61 9.61
C LEU A 271 6.50 4.24 9.59
N LEU A 272 5.77 3.16 9.83
CA LEU A 272 6.27 1.77 9.81
C LEU A 272 6.00 1.05 8.49
N THR A 273 5.35 1.70 7.52
CA THR A 273 5.01 1.11 6.23
C THR A 273 6.22 1.14 5.30
N PHE A 274 7.11 0.18 5.40
CA PHE A 274 8.23 -0.02 4.47
C PHE A 274 7.99 -1.27 3.63
N GLY A 275 8.23 -1.18 2.30
CA GLY A 275 8.06 -2.32 1.39
C GLY A 275 6.61 -2.60 0.98
N GLY A 276 5.77 -1.56 1.01
CA GLY A 276 4.40 -1.60 0.49
C GLY A 276 3.31 -1.95 1.53
N ALA A 277 2.06 -1.87 1.11
CA ALA A 277 0.90 -1.98 1.99
C ALA A 277 0.79 -3.30 2.75
N TYR A 278 1.17 -4.43 2.13
CA TYR A 278 1.16 -5.72 2.81
C TYR A 278 2.09 -5.79 4.02
N ALA A 279 3.15 -4.98 4.01
CA ALA A 279 4.14 -4.94 5.08
C ALA A 279 3.55 -4.49 6.42
N VAL A 280 2.64 -3.52 6.41
CA VAL A 280 2.05 -2.94 7.62
C VAL A 280 0.77 -3.64 8.08
N LEU A 281 0.14 -4.47 7.23
CA LEU A 281 -1.09 -5.17 7.60
C LEU A 281 -0.98 -6.01 8.88
N PRO A 282 0.12 -6.72 9.15
CA PRO A 282 0.29 -7.41 10.44
C PRO A 282 0.27 -6.46 11.63
N TYR A 283 0.85 -5.26 11.50
CA TYR A 283 0.78 -4.24 12.55
C TYR A 283 -0.65 -3.73 12.74
N VAL A 284 -1.35 -3.45 11.63
CA VAL A 284 -2.76 -3.03 11.69
C VAL A 284 -3.60 -4.13 12.34
N TYR A 285 -3.36 -5.40 12.02
CA TYR A 285 -4.01 -6.52 12.65
C TYR A 285 -3.73 -6.58 14.17
N GLN A 286 -2.45 -6.54 14.58
CA GLN A 286 -2.08 -6.56 16.01
C GLN A 286 -2.75 -5.41 16.79
N GLY A 287 -2.83 -4.23 16.20
CA GLY A 287 -3.48 -3.09 16.83
C GLY A 287 -5.01 -3.21 16.80
N ALA A 288 -5.61 -3.27 15.63
CA ALA A 288 -7.05 -3.18 15.44
C ALA A 288 -7.82 -4.37 16.05
N VAL A 289 -7.25 -5.58 16.01
CA VAL A 289 -7.89 -6.79 16.53
C VAL A 289 -7.34 -7.15 17.91
N GLY A 290 -6.01 -7.18 18.06
CA GLY A 290 -5.38 -7.71 19.27
C GLY A 290 -5.35 -6.72 20.44
N HIS A 291 -5.06 -5.44 20.18
CA HIS A 291 -4.84 -4.45 21.24
C HIS A 291 -6.08 -3.61 21.53
N TYR A 292 -6.67 -3.01 20.50
CA TYR A 292 -7.80 -2.09 20.66
C TYR A 292 -9.17 -2.77 20.54
N GLY A 293 -9.25 -3.96 19.93
CA GLY A 293 -10.52 -4.66 19.73
C GLY A 293 -11.51 -3.92 18.82
N TRP A 294 -11.01 -3.07 17.89
CA TRP A 294 -11.88 -2.35 16.96
C TRP A 294 -12.59 -3.27 15.98
N LEU A 295 -11.93 -4.38 15.61
CA LEU A 295 -12.45 -5.40 14.71
C LEU A 295 -12.27 -6.80 15.27
N THR A 296 -13.16 -7.71 14.86
CA THR A 296 -12.92 -9.15 15.01
C THR A 296 -11.91 -9.65 13.96
N PRO A 297 -11.26 -10.80 14.17
CA PRO A 297 -10.42 -11.44 13.15
C PRO A 297 -11.10 -11.60 11.80
N THR A 298 -12.36 -12.03 11.80
CA THR A 298 -13.17 -12.23 10.60
C THR A 298 -13.41 -10.90 9.86
N GLN A 299 -13.77 -9.84 10.59
CA GLN A 299 -13.96 -8.51 10.00
C GLN A 299 -12.67 -7.98 9.38
N MET A 300 -11.51 -8.26 9.97
CA MET A 300 -10.22 -7.85 9.38
C MET A 300 -9.96 -8.55 8.05
N ILE A 301 -10.30 -9.85 7.92
CA ILE A 301 -10.19 -10.61 6.66
C ILE A 301 -11.16 -10.04 5.62
N ASP A 302 -12.39 -9.75 6.01
CA ASP A 302 -13.41 -9.15 5.13
C ASP A 302 -13.00 -7.75 4.66
N GLY A 303 -12.45 -6.93 5.57
CA GLY A 303 -11.91 -5.61 5.23
C GLY A 303 -10.75 -5.66 4.24
N LEU A 304 -9.86 -6.64 4.38
CA LEU A 304 -8.78 -6.84 3.41
C LEU A 304 -9.34 -7.25 2.04
N ALA A 305 -10.36 -8.11 2.03
CA ALA A 305 -11.06 -8.48 0.79
C ALA A 305 -11.67 -7.27 0.07
N LEU A 306 -12.35 -6.40 0.82
CA LEU A 306 -12.89 -5.16 0.28
C LEU A 306 -11.79 -4.23 -0.25
N GLY A 307 -10.66 -4.12 0.47
CA GLY A 307 -9.51 -3.36 0.02
C GLY A 307 -8.90 -3.88 -1.28
N GLU A 308 -8.84 -5.20 -1.47
CA GLU A 308 -8.32 -5.83 -2.70
C GLU A 308 -9.26 -5.64 -3.91
N THR A 309 -10.55 -5.52 -3.67
CA THR A 309 -11.55 -5.32 -4.73
C THR A 309 -11.78 -3.85 -5.10
N THR A 310 -11.25 -2.94 -4.29
CA THR A 310 -11.42 -1.50 -4.46
C THR A 310 -10.25 -0.91 -5.28
N PRO A 311 -10.49 0.06 -6.19
CA PRO A 311 -9.40 0.79 -6.82
C PRO A 311 -8.63 1.64 -5.80
N GLY A 312 -7.36 1.95 -6.08
CA GLY A 312 -6.53 2.76 -5.18
C GLY A 312 -5.55 1.96 -4.33
N PRO A 313 -4.80 2.60 -3.43
CA PRO A 313 -3.78 1.94 -2.63
C PRO A 313 -4.36 0.84 -1.74
N LEU A 314 -3.75 -0.35 -1.72
CA LEU A 314 -4.22 -1.46 -0.88
C LEU A 314 -4.30 -1.09 0.63
N ILE A 315 -3.41 -0.21 1.09
CA ILE A 315 -3.42 0.27 2.48
C ILE A 315 -4.76 0.95 2.86
N MET A 316 -5.60 1.30 1.88
CA MET A 316 -6.91 1.89 2.12
C MET A 316 -7.86 0.99 2.93
N VAL A 317 -7.52 -0.28 3.13
CA VAL A 317 -8.17 -1.13 4.14
C VAL A 317 -8.26 -0.45 5.51
N VAL A 318 -7.36 0.50 5.83
CA VAL A 318 -7.42 1.29 7.07
C VAL A 318 -8.73 2.10 7.18
N ALA A 319 -9.30 2.55 6.05
CA ALA A 319 -10.59 3.23 6.03
C ALA A 319 -11.73 2.31 6.49
N PHE A 320 -11.71 1.03 6.08
CA PHE A 320 -12.62 0.02 6.61
C PHE A 320 -12.42 -0.19 8.12
N VAL A 321 -11.16 -0.29 8.57
CA VAL A 321 -10.86 -0.44 10.00
C VAL A 321 -11.39 0.73 10.81
N GLY A 322 -11.17 1.97 10.34
CA GLY A 322 -11.69 3.17 10.98
C GLY A 322 -13.21 3.18 11.00
N PHE A 323 -13.84 2.91 9.85
CA PHE A 323 -15.30 2.90 9.74
C PHE A 323 -15.95 1.90 10.70
N VAL A 324 -15.54 0.62 10.63
CA VAL A 324 -16.13 -0.44 11.46
C VAL A 324 -15.85 -0.20 12.94
N GLY A 325 -14.62 0.17 13.29
CA GLY A 325 -14.24 0.42 14.68
C GLY A 325 -15.06 1.54 15.34
N ALA A 326 -15.24 2.66 14.65
CA ALA A 326 -16.03 3.78 15.17
C ALA A 326 -17.55 3.52 15.14
N TYR A 327 -18.02 2.78 14.13
CA TYR A 327 -19.40 2.35 14.00
C TYR A 327 -19.80 1.45 15.19
N VAL A 328 -19.02 0.40 15.43
CA VAL A 328 -19.29 -0.57 16.52
C VAL A 328 -19.15 0.08 17.90
N SER A 329 -18.14 0.96 18.05
CA SER A 329 -17.93 1.71 19.30
C SER A 329 -18.95 2.82 19.54
N GLN A 330 -19.85 3.12 18.58
CA GLN A 330 -20.88 4.16 18.67
C GLN A 330 -20.31 5.52 19.12
N VAL A 331 -19.18 5.94 18.57
CA VAL A 331 -18.40 7.10 19.07
C VAL A 331 -19.23 8.40 19.15
N PHE A 332 -20.24 8.56 18.28
CA PHE A 332 -21.18 9.70 18.28
C PHE A 332 -22.59 9.35 18.79
N GLY A 333 -22.73 8.20 19.48
CA GLY A 333 -24.02 7.66 19.91
C GLY A 333 -24.69 6.78 18.86
N ALA A 334 -25.74 6.06 19.27
CA ALA A 334 -26.41 5.05 18.45
C ALA A 334 -27.09 5.62 17.19
N ASP A 335 -27.56 6.87 17.25
CA ASP A 335 -28.26 7.52 16.14
C ASP A 335 -27.33 8.03 15.04
N GLN A 336 -26.02 8.13 15.29
CA GLN A 336 -25.04 8.71 14.36
C GLN A 336 -23.90 7.76 14.00
N VAL A 337 -24.13 6.45 14.07
CA VAL A 337 -23.10 5.43 13.83
C VAL A 337 -22.49 5.48 12.43
N PHE A 338 -23.29 5.79 11.39
CA PHE A 338 -22.77 5.98 10.04
C PHE A 338 -21.82 7.17 9.96
N LEU A 339 -22.20 8.30 10.55
CA LEU A 339 -21.36 9.50 10.59
C LEU A 339 -20.07 9.23 11.34
N ALA A 340 -20.13 8.54 12.49
CA ALA A 340 -18.97 8.12 13.26
C ALA A 340 -18.01 7.28 12.40
N GLY A 341 -18.54 6.29 11.69
CA GLY A 341 -17.76 5.44 10.77
C GLY A 341 -17.13 6.24 9.63
N ALA A 342 -17.90 7.10 8.96
CA ALA A 342 -17.40 7.90 7.83
C ALA A 342 -16.31 8.91 8.27
N VAL A 343 -16.50 9.58 9.41
CA VAL A 343 -15.50 10.49 9.99
C VAL A 343 -14.24 9.72 10.37
N ALA A 344 -14.36 8.55 11.01
CA ALA A 344 -13.22 7.74 11.37
C ALA A 344 -12.46 7.23 10.14
N ALA A 345 -13.17 6.78 9.09
CA ALA A 345 -12.53 6.37 7.83
C ALA A 345 -11.72 7.52 7.19
N ALA A 346 -12.28 8.73 7.17
CA ALA A 346 -11.57 9.91 6.66
C ALA A 346 -10.38 10.27 7.56
N LEU A 347 -10.54 10.21 8.87
CA LEU A 347 -9.53 10.51 9.87
C LEU A 347 -8.33 9.53 9.77
N VAL A 348 -8.58 8.22 9.74
CA VAL A 348 -7.49 7.24 9.64
C VAL A 348 -6.78 7.34 8.29
N THR A 349 -7.52 7.66 7.21
CA THR A 349 -6.93 7.94 5.90
C THR A 349 -6.02 9.16 5.97
N TRP A 350 -6.47 10.25 6.61
CA TRP A 350 -5.66 11.46 6.81
C TRP A 350 -4.33 11.14 7.50
N PHE A 351 -4.37 10.50 8.68
CA PHE A 351 -3.16 10.19 9.44
C PHE A 351 -2.25 9.15 8.77
N THR A 352 -2.82 8.28 7.93
CA THR A 352 -2.04 7.29 7.16
C THR A 352 -1.30 7.93 5.98
N PHE A 353 -1.91 8.89 5.29
CA PHE A 353 -1.34 9.44 4.06
C PHE A 353 -0.59 10.77 4.26
N LEU A 354 -0.91 11.55 5.28
CA LEU A 354 -0.23 12.82 5.56
C LEU A 354 1.30 12.69 5.60
N PRO A 355 1.91 11.70 6.31
CA PRO A 355 3.36 11.54 6.29
C PRO A 355 3.93 11.33 4.89
N SER A 356 3.25 10.58 4.03
CA SER A 356 3.67 10.34 2.64
C SER A 356 3.74 11.62 1.82
N PHE A 357 2.74 12.51 1.93
CA PHE A 357 2.79 13.83 1.29
C PHE A 357 3.97 14.66 1.79
N LEU A 358 4.18 14.67 3.11
CA LEU A 358 5.26 15.44 3.71
C LEU A 358 6.64 14.93 3.27
N PHE A 359 6.85 13.62 3.24
CA PHE A 359 8.10 13.03 2.79
C PHE A 359 8.40 13.34 1.33
N ILE A 360 7.40 13.31 0.46
CA ILE A 360 7.59 13.63 -0.95
C ILE A 360 7.85 15.12 -1.15
N LEU A 361 7.06 15.99 -0.54
CA LEU A 361 7.21 17.43 -0.72
C LEU A 361 8.49 17.98 -0.07
N ALA A 362 8.92 17.40 1.06
CA ALA A 362 10.14 17.78 1.75
C ALA A 362 11.41 17.18 1.13
N GLY A 363 11.35 15.92 0.76
CA GLY A 363 12.51 15.16 0.29
C GLY A 363 12.68 15.17 -1.22
N GLY A 364 11.64 15.45 -2.01
CA GLY A 364 11.72 15.53 -3.47
C GLY A 364 12.84 16.46 -3.98
N PRO A 365 12.99 17.69 -3.44
CA PRO A 365 14.09 18.56 -3.82
C PRO A 365 15.48 17.99 -3.52
N LEU A 366 15.62 17.21 -2.44
CA LEU A 366 16.88 16.54 -2.11
C LEU A 366 17.23 15.47 -3.14
N VAL A 367 16.24 14.71 -3.57
CA VAL A 367 16.40 13.62 -4.57
C VAL A 367 16.76 14.17 -5.94
N GLU A 368 16.11 15.26 -6.36
CA GLU A 368 16.46 15.94 -7.62
C GLU A 368 17.91 16.50 -7.60
N SER A 369 18.47 16.78 -6.42
CA SER A 369 19.84 17.27 -6.27
C SER A 369 20.89 16.15 -6.18
N THR A 370 20.50 14.91 -5.82
CA THR A 370 21.40 13.78 -5.60
C THR A 370 21.32 12.77 -6.73
N HIS A 371 22.11 12.94 -7.76
CA HIS A 371 22.18 12.02 -8.91
C HIS A 371 22.93 10.72 -8.57
N ASN A 372 22.37 9.73 -7.88
CA ASN A 372 22.85 8.33 -7.80
C ASN A 372 23.45 7.76 -6.50
N GLU A 373 23.45 8.41 -5.35
CA GLU A 373 23.96 7.73 -4.14
C GLU A 373 22.93 7.66 -3.01
N LEU A 374 22.21 6.55 -2.91
CA LEU A 374 21.35 6.24 -1.78
C LEU A 374 22.09 5.30 -0.81
N LYS A 375 22.60 5.85 0.30
CA LYS A 375 23.46 5.13 1.29
C LYS A 375 22.69 4.23 2.29
N PHE A 376 21.34 4.22 2.27
CA PHE A 376 20.54 3.51 3.28
C PHE A 376 19.87 2.23 2.79
N THR A 377 20.44 1.57 1.78
CA THR A 377 19.81 0.38 1.16
C THR A 377 19.86 -0.87 2.06
N ALA A 378 20.91 -1.04 2.87
CA ALA A 378 21.10 -2.25 3.67
C ALA A 378 20.07 -2.42 4.81
N PRO A 379 19.76 -1.40 5.64
CA PRO A 379 18.67 -1.49 6.60
C PRO A 379 17.32 -1.82 5.96
N LEU A 380 16.99 -1.18 4.83
CA LEU A 380 15.72 -1.41 4.12
C LEU A 380 15.64 -2.82 3.54
N THR A 381 16.75 -3.37 3.06
CA THR A 381 16.82 -4.76 2.58
C THR A 381 16.48 -5.73 3.71
N ALA A 382 17.05 -5.52 4.90
CA ALA A 382 16.77 -6.36 6.06
C ALA A 382 15.32 -6.19 6.57
N ILE A 383 14.80 -4.96 6.60
CA ILE A 383 13.38 -4.71 6.92
C ILE A 383 12.47 -5.44 5.94
N THR A 384 12.73 -5.35 4.64
CA THR A 384 11.91 -6.04 3.62
C THR A 384 11.97 -7.56 3.80
N ALA A 385 13.13 -8.12 4.15
CA ALA A 385 13.25 -9.54 4.47
C ALA A 385 12.44 -9.93 5.72
N ALA A 386 12.51 -9.14 6.79
CA ALA A 386 11.73 -9.36 8.02
C ALA A 386 10.22 -9.33 7.73
N VAL A 387 9.78 -8.37 6.93
CA VAL A 387 8.38 -8.21 6.51
C VAL A 387 7.83 -9.45 5.81
N VAL A 388 8.64 -10.18 5.02
CA VAL A 388 8.19 -11.45 4.39
C VAL A 388 7.78 -12.46 5.46
N GLY A 389 8.56 -12.61 6.52
CA GLY A 389 8.24 -13.50 7.64
C GLY A 389 6.95 -13.08 8.35
N VAL A 390 6.77 -11.78 8.55
CA VAL A 390 5.58 -11.23 9.22
C VAL A 390 4.30 -11.36 8.37
N ILE A 391 4.39 -11.18 7.05
CA ILE A 391 3.26 -11.42 6.13
C ILE A 391 2.90 -12.92 6.12
N LEU A 392 3.89 -13.81 6.17
CA LEU A 392 3.64 -15.24 6.25
C LEU A 392 2.90 -15.61 7.55
N ASN A 393 3.26 -14.98 8.67
CA ASN A 393 2.51 -15.15 9.92
C ASN A 393 1.04 -14.70 9.79
N LEU A 394 0.79 -13.57 9.12
CA LEU A 394 -0.57 -13.10 8.84
C LEU A 394 -1.35 -14.09 7.98
N ALA A 395 -0.70 -14.69 6.97
CA ALA A 395 -1.30 -15.72 6.13
C ALA A 395 -1.68 -16.98 6.92
N CYS A 396 -0.80 -17.43 7.83
CA CYS A 396 -1.08 -18.54 8.74
C CYS A 396 -2.27 -18.23 9.66
N PHE A 397 -2.31 -17.02 10.19
CA PHE A 397 -3.41 -16.56 11.03
C PHE A 397 -4.75 -16.53 10.27
N PHE A 398 -4.79 -16.00 9.06
CA PHE A 398 -6.00 -16.01 8.23
C PHE A 398 -6.40 -17.44 7.87
N GLY A 399 -5.44 -18.29 7.50
CA GLY A 399 -5.68 -19.70 7.25
C GLY A 399 -6.34 -20.39 8.42
N TYR A 400 -5.85 -20.14 9.64
CA TYR A 400 -6.44 -20.68 10.86
C TYR A 400 -7.92 -20.25 11.02
N HIS A 401 -8.23 -18.97 10.95
CA HIS A 401 -9.60 -18.47 11.17
C HIS A 401 -10.57 -18.83 10.05
N VAL A 402 -10.07 -19.05 8.82
CA VAL A 402 -10.89 -19.44 7.67
C VAL A 402 -11.16 -20.95 7.69
N LEU A 403 -10.15 -21.75 7.99
CA LEU A 403 -10.25 -23.21 7.93
C LEU A 403 -10.83 -23.82 9.21
N TRP A 404 -10.62 -23.17 10.35
CA TRP A 404 -11.18 -23.59 11.64
C TRP A 404 -11.94 -22.45 12.32
N PRO A 405 -13.13 -22.07 11.79
CA PRO A 405 -13.88 -20.92 12.30
C PRO A 405 -14.33 -21.06 13.76
N LYS A 406 -14.36 -22.30 14.27
CA LYS A 406 -14.67 -22.65 15.68
C LYS A 406 -13.42 -23.08 16.48
N GLY A 407 -12.22 -22.76 15.98
CA GLY A 407 -10.96 -23.20 16.56
C GLY A 407 -10.62 -24.66 16.23
N PHE A 408 -9.44 -25.14 16.67
CA PHE A 408 -8.97 -26.50 16.40
C PHE A 408 -9.83 -27.62 17.04
N SER A 409 -10.67 -27.29 18.00
CA SER A 409 -11.67 -28.21 18.56
C SER A 409 -12.87 -28.42 17.64
N GLY A 410 -13.05 -27.54 16.65
CA GLY A 410 -14.10 -27.64 15.63
C GLY A 410 -13.66 -28.41 14.40
N ASN A 411 -14.64 -28.76 13.55
CA ASN A 411 -14.37 -29.41 12.27
C ASN A 411 -13.70 -28.44 11.28
N LEU A 412 -12.82 -29.00 10.45
CA LEU A 412 -12.26 -28.29 9.31
C LEU A 412 -13.38 -27.90 8.32
N ASP A 413 -13.41 -26.67 7.91
CA ASP A 413 -14.31 -26.21 6.84
C ASP A 413 -13.75 -26.62 5.47
N TRP A 414 -14.08 -27.84 5.04
CA TRP A 414 -13.61 -28.43 3.79
C TRP A 414 -13.94 -27.59 2.53
N PRO A 415 -15.14 -26.99 2.38
CA PRO A 415 -15.41 -26.13 1.25
C PRO A 415 -14.50 -24.90 1.21
N SER A 416 -14.25 -24.25 2.35
CA SER A 416 -13.30 -23.16 2.43
C SER A 416 -11.87 -23.60 2.08
N ALA A 417 -11.46 -24.80 2.49
CA ALA A 417 -10.16 -25.36 2.12
C ALA A 417 -10.05 -25.57 0.60
N LEU A 418 -11.07 -26.13 -0.03
CA LEU A 418 -11.10 -26.36 -1.48
C LEU A 418 -11.10 -25.04 -2.26
N ILE A 419 -11.85 -24.02 -1.80
CA ILE A 419 -11.84 -22.68 -2.40
C ILE A 419 -10.46 -22.05 -2.28
N ALA A 420 -9.80 -22.14 -1.11
CA ALA A 420 -8.45 -21.61 -0.90
C ALA A 420 -7.42 -22.26 -1.81
N ILE A 421 -7.46 -23.58 -1.96
CA ILE A 421 -6.58 -24.34 -2.87
C ILE A 421 -6.83 -23.94 -4.33
N ALA A 422 -8.09 -23.88 -4.75
CA ALA A 422 -8.45 -23.46 -6.10
C ALA A 422 -8.00 -22.02 -6.40
N ALA A 423 -8.19 -21.09 -5.45
CA ALA A 423 -7.69 -19.73 -5.53
C ALA A 423 -6.15 -19.68 -5.65
N ALA A 424 -5.44 -20.46 -4.83
CA ALA A 424 -3.98 -20.56 -4.90
C ALA A 424 -3.52 -21.09 -6.27
N ILE A 425 -4.14 -22.16 -6.78
CA ILE A 425 -3.83 -22.69 -8.12
C ILE A 425 -4.08 -21.63 -9.20
N ALA A 426 -5.20 -20.90 -9.14
CA ALA A 426 -5.54 -19.84 -10.09
C ALA A 426 -4.49 -18.70 -10.07
N LEU A 427 -4.05 -18.31 -8.88
CA LEU A 427 -3.07 -17.24 -8.70
C LEU A 427 -1.64 -17.66 -9.09
N PHE A 428 -1.17 -18.82 -8.61
CA PHE A 428 0.23 -19.24 -8.78
C PHE A 428 0.47 -19.92 -10.14
N ARG A 429 -0.40 -20.84 -10.54
CA ARG A 429 -0.19 -21.66 -11.77
C ARG A 429 -0.73 -20.97 -13.02
N PHE A 430 -1.94 -20.38 -12.92
CA PHE A 430 -2.58 -19.73 -14.05
C PHE A 430 -2.38 -18.23 -14.11
N LYS A 431 -1.73 -17.63 -13.09
CA LYS A 431 -1.42 -16.18 -13.01
C LYS A 431 -2.65 -15.29 -13.28
N ARG A 432 -3.82 -15.72 -12.83
CA ARG A 432 -5.06 -14.94 -12.97
C ARG A 432 -5.02 -13.69 -12.10
N GLY A 433 -5.72 -12.66 -12.53
CA GLY A 433 -5.83 -11.42 -11.76
C GLY A 433 -6.57 -11.62 -10.43
N VAL A 434 -6.14 -10.91 -9.39
CA VAL A 434 -6.70 -11.00 -8.03
C VAL A 434 -8.22 -10.80 -8.05
N ILE A 435 -8.72 -9.77 -8.75
CA ILE A 435 -10.15 -9.48 -8.85
C ILE A 435 -10.93 -10.64 -9.49
N GLN A 436 -10.39 -11.24 -10.56
CA GLN A 436 -11.03 -12.38 -11.21
C GLN A 436 -11.16 -13.57 -10.26
N VAL A 437 -10.11 -13.84 -9.47
CA VAL A 437 -10.12 -14.93 -8.49
C VAL A 437 -11.11 -14.64 -7.36
N LEU A 438 -11.13 -13.41 -6.83
CA LEU A 438 -12.07 -12.99 -5.79
C LEU A 438 -13.52 -13.13 -6.26
N MET A 439 -13.84 -12.64 -7.46
CA MET A 439 -15.19 -12.75 -8.03
C MET A 439 -15.63 -14.20 -8.23
N ALA A 440 -14.74 -15.04 -8.78
CA ALA A 440 -15.04 -16.47 -8.97
C ALA A 440 -15.27 -17.16 -7.61
N CYS A 441 -14.41 -16.93 -6.63
CA CYS A 441 -14.55 -17.50 -5.30
C CYS A 441 -15.81 -16.99 -4.57
N ALA A 442 -16.17 -15.71 -4.73
CA ALA A 442 -17.40 -15.15 -4.19
C ALA A 442 -18.63 -15.88 -4.72
N LEU A 443 -18.70 -16.12 -6.04
CA LEU A 443 -19.82 -16.86 -6.66
C LEU A 443 -19.87 -18.31 -6.20
N VAL A 444 -18.73 -18.99 -6.10
CA VAL A 444 -18.66 -20.35 -5.56
C VAL A 444 -19.09 -20.37 -4.09
N GLY A 445 -18.62 -19.42 -3.30
CA GLY A 445 -18.99 -19.30 -1.89
C GLY A 445 -20.50 -19.06 -1.70
N LEU A 446 -21.09 -18.20 -2.54
CA LEU A 446 -22.54 -17.98 -2.56
C LEU A 446 -23.29 -19.28 -2.87
N ALA A 447 -22.88 -20.01 -3.90
CA ALA A 447 -23.50 -21.28 -4.25
C ALA A 447 -23.41 -22.30 -3.11
N VAL A 448 -22.24 -22.46 -2.48
CA VAL A 448 -22.03 -23.34 -1.34
C VAL A 448 -22.91 -22.93 -0.15
N HIS A 449 -23.04 -21.62 0.11
CA HIS A 449 -23.80 -21.08 1.23
C HIS A 449 -25.31 -21.30 1.05
N LEU A 450 -25.82 -21.17 -0.17
CA LEU A 450 -27.25 -21.39 -0.48
C LEU A 450 -27.64 -22.88 -0.53
N LEU A 451 -26.67 -23.78 -0.67
CA LEU A 451 -26.88 -25.22 -0.66
C LEU A 451 -26.79 -25.87 0.74
N ARG A 452 -26.35 -25.11 1.73
CA ARG A 452 -26.27 -25.50 3.16
C ARG A 452 -27.48 -25.03 3.93
#